data_9ecc39d56d7543f8852f195f13d2651f
#
_entry.id   9ecc39d56d7543f8852f195f13d2651f
#
_cell.length_a   1.000
_cell.length_b   1.000
_cell.length_c   1.000
_cell.angle_alpha   90.00
_cell.angle_beta   90.00
_cell.angle_gamma   90.00
#
_symmetry.space_group_name_H-M   'P 1'
#
loop_
_entity.id
_entity.type
_entity.pdbx_description
1 polymer ?
#
loop_
_entity_poly.entity_id
_entity_poly.type
_entity_poly.pdbx_seq_one_letter_code
_entity_poly.pdbx_strand_id
1 'polypeptide(L)' 'MSAIEYAQHKVTEYTLLKKRALEVEDYFLAEYYDTLIKDTLKEIITLA' A
#
# COMPACT_ATOMS: atom_id res chain seq x y z
N MET A 1 -3.81 -17.64 6.66
CA MET A 1 -2.89 -16.54 6.27
C MET A 1 -2.42 -15.82 7.52
N SER A 2 -1.12 -15.59 7.67
CA SER A 2 -0.58 -14.88 8.81
C SER A 2 -0.82 -13.36 8.68
N ALA A 3 -0.68 -12.63 9.80
CA ALA A 3 -0.83 -11.18 9.77
C ALA A 3 0.22 -10.52 8.85
N ILE A 4 1.44 -11.06 8.82
CA ILE A 4 2.50 -10.53 7.96
C ILE A 4 2.15 -10.77 6.48
N GLU A 5 1.68 -11.95 6.14
CA GLU A 5 1.29 -12.25 4.75
C GLU A 5 0.14 -11.38 4.29
N TYR A 6 -0.83 -11.16 5.15
CA TYR A 6 -1.95 -10.27 4.85
C TYR A 6 -1.48 -8.83 4.61
N ALA A 7 -0.57 -8.34 5.45
CA ALA A 7 -0.02 -7.00 5.29
C ALA A 7 0.79 -6.87 3.99
N GLN A 8 1.59 -7.89 3.66
CA GLN A 8 2.34 -7.91 2.39
C GLN A 8 1.40 -7.90 1.19
N HIS A 9 0.29 -8.61 1.27
CA HIS A 9 -0.72 -8.62 0.21
C HIS A 9 -1.35 -7.23 0.03
N LYS A 10 -1.64 -6.53 1.13
CA LYS A 10 -2.16 -5.16 1.07
C LYS A 10 -1.17 -4.21 0.38
N VAL A 11 0.12 -4.32 0.70
CA VAL A 11 1.15 -3.49 0.06
C VAL A 11 1.14 -3.70 -1.45
N THR A 12 1.06 -4.94 -1.89
CA THR A 12 1.02 -5.26 -3.32
C THR A 12 -0.20 -4.63 -3.99
N GLU A 13 -1.37 -4.76 -3.38
CA GLU A 13 -2.59 -4.19 -3.93
C GLU A 13 -2.57 -2.66 -3.97
N TYR A 14 -2.13 -2.03 -2.88
CA TYR A 14 -2.03 -0.57 -2.84
C TYR A 14 -1.03 -0.03 -3.84
N THR A 15 0.08 -0.76 -4.06
CA THR A 15 1.07 -0.38 -5.06
C THR A 15 0.47 -0.38 -6.46
N LEU A 16 -0.33 -1.38 -6.78
CA LEU A 16 -1.02 -1.46 -8.06
C LEU A 16 -2.04 -0.33 -8.21
N LEU A 17 -2.82 -0.07 -7.17
CA LEU A 17 -3.82 1.00 -7.19
C LEU A 17 -3.16 2.37 -7.31
N LYS A 18 -2.04 2.58 -6.64
CA LYS A 18 -1.25 3.81 -6.78
C LYS A 18 -0.78 4.00 -8.22
N LYS A 19 -0.26 2.94 -8.83
CA LYS A 19 0.19 2.98 -10.22
C LYS A 19 -0.95 3.38 -11.16
N ARG A 20 -2.14 2.81 -10.97
CA ARG A 20 -3.32 3.15 -11.77
C ARG A 20 -3.73 4.60 -11.58
N ALA A 21 -3.68 5.10 -10.35
CA ALA A 21 -3.98 6.50 -10.08
C ALA A 21 -3.01 7.43 -10.81
N LEU A 22 -1.72 7.09 -10.83
CA LEU A 22 -0.72 7.86 -11.56
C LEU A 22 -0.95 7.83 -13.07
N GLU A 23 -1.40 6.71 -13.61
CA GLU A 23 -1.68 6.57 -15.04
C GLU A 23 -2.80 7.50 -15.49
N VAL A 24 -3.78 7.77 -14.64
CA VAL A 24 -4.87 8.70 -14.93
C VAL A 24 -4.60 10.09 -14.34
N GLU A 25 -3.38 10.33 -13.91
CA GLU A 25 -2.92 11.61 -13.35
C GLU A 25 -3.74 12.08 -12.14
N ASP A 26 -4.28 11.12 -11.37
CA ASP A 26 -4.96 11.43 -10.12
C ASP A 26 -3.94 11.40 -8.99
N TYR A 27 -3.19 12.50 -8.86
CA TYR A 27 -2.10 12.58 -7.89
C TYR A 27 -2.59 12.60 -6.45
N PHE A 28 -3.76 13.11 -6.21
CA PHE A 28 -4.35 13.12 -4.89
C PHE A 28 -4.60 11.68 -4.40
N LEU A 29 -5.21 10.88 -5.26
CA LEU A 29 -5.47 9.48 -4.94
C LEU A 29 -4.17 8.68 -4.83
N ALA A 30 -3.20 8.96 -5.70
CA ALA A 30 -1.90 8.29 -5.63
C ALA A 30 -1.21 8.57 -4.29
N GLU A 31 -1.29 9.79 -3.78
CA GLU A 31 -0.74 10.15 -2.48
C GLU A 31 -1.46 9.43 -1.35
N TYR A 32 -2.76 9.27 -1.45
CA TYR A 32 -3.55 8.53 -0.49
C TYR A 32 -3.06 7.08 -0.39
N TYR A 33 -2.89 6.41 -1.52
CA TYR A 33 -2.39 5.04 -1.53
C TYR A 33 -0.94 4.95 -1.04
N ASP A 34 -0.12 5.95 -1.33
CA ASP A 34 1.24 5.99 -0.82
C ASP A 34 1.26 6.02 0.70
N THR A 35 0.37 6.78 1.32
CA THR A 35 0.23 6.82 2.77
C THR A 35 -0.18 5.45 3.33
N LEU A 36 -1.12 4.79 2.67
CA LEU A 36 -1.55 3.44 3.07
C LEU A 36 -0.39 2.44 2.99
N ILE A 37 0.43 2.53 1.95
CA ILE A 37 1.61 1.67 1.79
C ILE A 37 2.58 1.89 2.95
N LYS A 38 2.88 3.14 3.28
CA LYS A 38 3.80 3.47 4.37
C LYS A 38 3.29 2.95 5.72
N ASP A 39 2.00 3.12 5.99
CA ASP A 39 1.40 2.63 7.23
C ASP A 39 1.46 1.11 7.32
N THR A 40 1.19 0.42 6.21
CA THR A 40 1.23 -1.03 6.17
C THR A 40 2.65 -1.55 6.35
N LEU A 41 3.65 -0.87 5.78
CA LEU A 41 5.05 -1.23 5.99
C LEU A 41 5.45 -1.10 7.46
N LYS A 42 4.94 -0.10 8.17
CA LYS A 42 5.17 0.04 9.61
C LYS A 42 4.56 -1.12 10.37
N GLU A 43 3.37 -1.58 9.98
CA GLU A 43 2.74 -2.75 10.58
C GLU A 43 3.62 -3.99 10.41
N ILE A 44 4.17 -4.20 9.22
CA ILE A 44 5.04 -5.34 8.95
C ILE A 44 6.27 -5.32 9.85
N ILE A 45 6.89 -4.16 10.00
CA ILE A 45 8.05 -4.00 10.89
C ILE A 45 7.67 -4.33 12.34
N THR A 46 6.50 -3.89 12.78
CA THR A 46 6.02 -4.15 14.14
C THR A 46 5.72 -5.63 14.34
N LEU A 47 5.19 -6.32 13.33
CA LEU A 47 4.85 -7.74 13.40
C LEU A 47 6.07 -8.65 13.29
N ALA A 48 7.11 -8.17 12.67
CA ALA A 48 8.36 -8.92 12.55
C ALA A 48 9.18 -8.82 13.84
#